data_8ede77fc4c1bfb4a8b33b1e09c953510
#
_entry.id   8ede77fc4c1bfb4a8b33b1e09c953510
#
_cell.length_a   1.000
_cell.length_b   1.000
_cell.length_c   1.000
_cell.angle_alpha   90.00
_cell.angle_beta   90.00
_cell.angle_gamma   90.00
#
_symmetry.space_group_name_H-M   'P 1'
#
loop_
_entity.id
_entity.type
_entity.pdbx_description
1 polymer ?
#
loop_
_entity_poly.entity_id
_entity_poly.type
_entity_poly.pdbx_seq_one_letter_code
_entity_poly.pdbx_strand_id
1 'polypeptide(L)'
;MLGIGTLMAAGFAHAHAAGGKVNARPKILFFSKSSGYEHDVVRPTANGPSLSEATLIEIGKVHGFDVIATKSGDLFDGDLAQYDAFIFFTTGDLTDAGNDNGVPMSAKGKEALLAAIRLGKGFLGVHSASDTFHSKGGRFETQQHPDPYIAMLGGEFLSHGTQQNGRVRVVDATFPGLGGLGEGFTLKEEWYSLKNFRPDNHVLLILETAEMHDPDYKRPPFPIAWARREGKGRVYYNAMGHREDIWMSERFHQILAGAVSWVTGRADAELDENMSVTTPQAGMMPTEHN
;
A
#
# COMPACT_ATOMS: atom_id res chain seq x y z
N MET A 1 75.42 13.99 26.90
CA MET A 1 74.16 14.60 26.51
C MET A 1 73.40 13.54 25.73
N LEU A 2 72.31 12.99 26.33
CA LEU A 2 71.47 11.96 25.72
C LEU A 2 70.47 12.61 24.83
N GLY A 3 70.37 12.17 23.55
CA GLY A 3 69.31 12.52 22.62
C GLY A 3 68.24 11.49 22.67
N ILE A 4 66.96 11.91 23.01
CA ILE A 4 65.81 11.08 23.06
C ILE A 4 65.14 11.09 21.65
N GLY A 5 65.14 9.94 20.99
CA GLY A 5 64.42 9.73 19.71
C GLY A 5 62.99 9.41 19.98
N THR A 6 62.06 10.25 19.42
CA THR A 6 60.63 10.06 19.47
C THR A 6 60.20 9.14 18.34
N LEU A 7 59.68 7.95 18.69
CA LEU A 7 59.05 7.02 17.73
C LEU A 7 57.63 7.54 17.39
N MET A 8 57.38 7.89 16.14
CA MET A 8 56.03 8.12 15.64
C MET A 8 55.39 6.79 15.24
N ALA A 9 54.33 6.40 15.93
CA ALA A 9 53.51 5.26 15.55
C ALA A 9 52.52 5.69 14.45
N ALA A 10 52.69 5.16 13.24
CA ALA A 10 51.73 5.33 12.15
C ALA A 10 50.50 4.44 12.39
N GLY A 11 49.39 5.06 12.77
CA GLY A 11 48.09 4.36 12.85
C GLY A 11 47.58 4.02 11.48
N PHE A 12 47.48 2.73 11.16
CA PHE A 12 46.77 2.25 9.98
C PHE A 12 45.26 2.36 10.24
N ALA A 13 44.61 3.35 9.62
CA ALA A 13 43.18 3.43 9.54
C ALA A 13 42.68 2.31 8.60
N HIS A 14 42.01 1.30 9.14
CA HIS A 14 41.28 0.32 8.36
C HIS A 14 40.02 1.00 7.78
N ALA A 15 40.10 1.38 6.53
CA ALA A 15 38.91 1.74 5.77
C ALA A 15 38.04 0.48 5.63
N HIS A 16 36.93 0.42 6.36
CA HIS A 16 35.86 -0.54 6.08
C HIS A 16 35.28 -0.17 4.70
N ALA A 17 35.68 -0.92 3.68
CA ALA A 17 35.00 -0.90 2.41
C ALA A 17 33.54 -1.32 2.66
N ALA A 18 32.61 -0.37 2.59
CA ALA A 18 31.21 -0.67 2.47
C ALA A 18 31.03 -1.44 1.15
N GLY A 19 30.94 -2.76 1.25
CA GLY A 19 30.66 -3.64 0.13
C GLY A 19 29.30 -3.20 -0.46
N GLY A 20 29.34 -2.48 -1.56
CA GLY A 20 28.16 -2.14 -2.33
C GLY A 20 27.47 -3.45 -2.71
N LYS A 21 26.29 -3.73 -2.14
CA LYS A 21 25.40 -4.76 -2.67
C LYS A 21 25.18 -4.39 -4.13
N VAL A 22 25.63 -5.26 -5.04
CA VAL A 22 25.18 -5.25 -6.44
C VAL A 22 23.68 -5.11 -6.34
N ASN A 23 23.10 -4.07 -6.96
CA ASN A 23 21.67 -3.75 -6.90
C ASN A 23 20.85 -4.91 -7.47
N ALA A 24 20.60 -5.94 -6.65
CA ALA A 24 19.64 -6.97 -6.98
C ALA A 24 18.27 -6.29 -7.12
N ARG A 25 17.53 -6.65 -8.17
CA ARG A 25 16.17 -6.14 -8.37
C ARG A 25 15.31 -6.56 -7.15
N PRO A 26 14.56 -5.64 -6.53
CA PRO A 26 13.63 -6.02 -5.47
C PRO A 26 12.66 -7.07 -5.96
N LYS A 27 12.38 -8.06 -5.14
CA LYS A 27 11.44 -9.14 -5.40
C LYS A 27 10.14 -8.85 -4.69
N ILE A 28 9.09 -8.61 -5.44
CA ILE A 28 7.77 -8.20 -4.95
C ILE A 28 6.81 -9.37 -5.06
N LEU A 29 6.15 -9.71 -3.96
CA LEU A 29 5.02 -10.64 -3.99
C LEU A 29 3.73 -9.86 -4.25
N PHE A 30 3.09 -10.07 -5.39
CA PHE A 30 1.73 -9.59 -5.66
C PHE A 30 0.71 -10.65 -5.26
N PHE A 31 -0.08 -10.35 -4.24
CA PHE A 31 -1.11 -11.23 -3.70
C PHE A 31 -2.49 -10.68 -4.01
N SER A 32 -3.30 -11.43 -4.76
CA SER A 32 -4.59 -10.99 -5.26
C SER A 32 -5.73 -11.96 -4.95
N LYS A 33 -5.65 -12.65 -3.78
CA LYS A 33 -6.72 -13.53 -3.31
C LYS A 33 -7.99 -12.74 -3.00
N SER A 34 -9.12 -13.28 -3.45
CA SER A 34 -10.47 -12.73 -3.24
C SER A 34 -11.30 -13.72 -2.41
N SER A 35 -11.35 -13.49 -1.09
CA SER A 35 -12.27 -14.23 -0.20
C SER A 35 -13.65 -13.56 -0.15
N GLY A 36 -13.74 -12.28 -0.55
CA GLY A 36 -14.96 -11.54 -0.82
C GLY A 36 -15.22 -11.43 -2.34
N TYR A 37 -15.50 -10.20 -2.80
CA TYR A 37 -15.73 -9.92 -4.22
C TYR A 37 -14.43 -10.04 -5.03
N GLU A 38 -14.46 -10.80 -6.14
CA GLU A 38 -13.34 -10.87 -7.07
C GLU A 38 -13.47 -9.81 -8.17
N HIS A 39 -12.61 -8.80 -8.13
CA HIS A 39 -12.55 -7.74 -9.13
C HIS A 39 -12.06 -8.25 -10.48
N ASP A 40 -12.59 -7.72 -11.59
CA ASP A 40 -12.20 -8.17 -12.94
C ASP A 40 -10.72 -7.96 -13.22
N VAL A 41 -10.12 -6.88 -12.70
CA VAL A 41 -8.69 -6.57 -12.89
C VAL A 41 -7.73 -7.57 -12.25
N VAL A 42 -8.17 -8.37 -11.26
CA VAL A 42 -7.37 -9.44 -10.63
C VAL A 42 -7.78 -10.84 -11.09
N ARG A 43 -8.80 -10.94 -11.94
CA ARG A 43 -9.23 -12.22 -12.51
C ARG A 43 -8.30 -12.62 -13.65
N PRO A 44 -7.66 -13.81 -13.59
CA PRO A 44 -6.86 -14.31 -14.70
C PRO A 44 -7.67 -14.39 -15.99
N THR A 45 -7.06 -14.10 -17.11
CA THR A 45 -7.68 -14.32 -18.42
C THR A 45 -7.62 -15.80 -18.81
N ALA A 46 -8.41 -16.22 -19.79
CA ALA A 46 -8.40 -17.60 -20.27
C ALA A 46 -7.01 -18.08 -20.74
N ASN A 47 -6.15 -17.15 -21.16
CA ASN A 47 -4.87 -17.47 -21.78
C ASN A 47 -3.66 -16.80 -21.10
N GLY A 48 -3.82 -16.26 -19.89
CA GLY A 48 -2.72 -15.55 -19.27
C GLY A 48 -3.06 -14.89 -17.91
N PRO A 49 -2.15 -14.04 -17.45
CA PRO A 49 -2.31 -13.34 -16.19
C PRO A 49 -3.51 -12.39 -16.18
N SER A 50 -3.91 -11.94 -15.00
CA SER A 50 -4.85 -10.84 -14.86
C SER A 50 -4.26 -9.53 -15.38
N LEU A 51 -5.10 -8.52 -15.62
CA LEU A 51 -4.66 -7.20 -16.07
C LEU A 51 -3.68 -6.57 -15.06
N SER A 52 -4.02 -6.61 -13.78
CA SER A 52 -3.16 -6.04 -12.72
C SER A 52 -1.82 -6.75 -12.62
N GLU A 53 -1.79 -8.08 -12.73
CA GLU A 53 -0.55 -8.85 -12.74
C GLU A 53 0.34 -8.48 -13.93
N ALA A 54 -0.23 -8.49 -15.15
CA ALA A 54 0.49 -8.13 -16.36
C ALA A 54 1.05 -6.70 -16.27
N THR A 55 0.25 -5.75 -15.80
CA THR A 55 0.65 -4.36 -15.63
C THR A 55 1.80 -4.21 -14.62
N LEU A 56 1.71 -4.86 -13.46
CA LEU A 56 2.77 -4.81 -12.45
C LEU A 56 4.08 -5.43 -12.96
N ILE A 57 4.01 -6.50 -13.73
CA ILE A 57 5.19 -7.10 -14.37
C ILE A 57 5.83 -6.10 -15.37
N GLU A 58 5.04 -5.41 -16.19
CA GLU A 58 5.56 -4.40 -17.12
C GLU A 58 6.17 -3.20 -16.40
N ILE A 59 5.49 -2.67 -15.37
CA ILE A 59 6.05 -1.63 -14.51
C ILE A 59 7.39 -2.11 -13.91
N GLY A 60 7.44 -3.36 -13.43
CA GLY A 60 8.65 -3.96 -12.88
C GLY A 60 9.80 -4.04 -13.87
N LYS A 61 9.53 -4.39 -15.13
CA LYS A 61 10.55 -4.38 -16.21
C LYS A 61 11.16 -3.00 -16.41
N VAL A 62 10.30 -1.96 -16.44
CA VAL A 62 10.74 -0.57 -16.68
C VAL A 62 11.47 0.00 -15.46
N HIS A 63 10.95 -0.23 -14.25
CA HIS A 63 11.44 0.41 -13.03
C HIS A 63 12.37 -0.47 -12.20
N GLY A 64 12.74 -1.65 -12.67
CA GLY A 64 13.81 -2.47 -12.10
C GLY A 64 13.41 -3.23 -10.82
N PHE A 65 12.24 -3.88 -10.79
CA PHE A 65 11.85 -4.86 -9.78
C PHE A 65 11.19 -6.09 -10.44
N ASP A 66 11.17 -7.20 -9.72
CA ASP A 66 10.58 -8.45 -10.18
C ASP A 66 9.29 -8.74 -9.42
N VAL A 67 8.26 -9.20 -10.13
CA VAL A 67 6.94 -9.50 -9.57
C VAL A 67 6.69 -11.00 -9.62
N ILE A 68 6.29 -11.55 -8.47
CA ILE A 68 5.76 -12.91 -8.34
C ILE A 68 4.31 -12.76 -7.92
N ALA A 69 3.39 -13.19 -8.79
CA ALA A 69 1.96 -13.12 -8.51
C ALA A 69 1.42 -14.46 -8.00
N THR A 70 0.49 -14.37 -7.06
CA THR A 70 -0.22 -15.55 -6.53
C THR A 70 -1.56 -15.15 -5.93
N LYS A 71 -2.50 -16.13 -5.92
CA LYS A 71 -3.73 -16.10 -5.13
C LYS A 71 -3.66 -17.09 -3.94
N SER A 72 -2.55 -17.82 -3.80
CA SER A 72 -2.40 -18.89 -2.81
C SER A 72 -1.84 -18.37 -1.50
N GLY A 73 -2.64 -18.41 -0.44
CA GLY A 73 -2.31 -17.88 0.88
C GLY A 73 -1.37 -18.74 1.70
N ASP A 74 -1.19 -20.02 1.34
CA ASP A 74 -0.23 -20.93 1.99
C ASP A 74 1.23 -20.50 1.81
N LEU A 75 1.50 -19.66 0.81
CA LEU A 75 2.81 -19.06 0.60
C LEU A 75 3.30 -18.26 1.83
N PHE A 76 2.38 -17.71 2.61
CA PHE A 76 2.71 -16.94 3.82
C PHE A 76 3.15 -17.83 5.00
N ASP A 77 2.99 -19.15 4.91
CA ASP A 77 3.55 -20.10 5.86
C ASP A 77 5.02 -20.47 5.54
N GLY A 78 5.52 -20.02 4.39
CA GLY A 78 6.87 -20.26 3.90
C GLY A 78 7.88 -19.17 4.30
N ASP A 79 8.99 -19.13 3.55
CA ASP A 79 10.05 -18.15 3.77
C ASP A 79 9.70 -16.79 3.13
N LEU A 80 9.26 -15.84 3.94
CA LEU A 80 8.97 -14.47 3.51
C LEU A 80 10.23 -13.60 3.39
N ALA A 81 11.40 -14.05 3.88
CA ALA A 81 12.64 -13.28 3.79
C ALA A 81 13.09 -13.06 2.34
N GLN A 82 12.69 -13.96 1.43
CA GLN A 82 13.00 -13.87 0.01
C GLN A 82 12.35 -12.67 -0.71
N TYR A 83 11.30 -12.05 -0.16
CA TYR A 83 10.62 -10.90 -0.73
C TYR A 83 11.09 -9.61 -0.07
N ASP A 84 11.17 -8.52 -0.84
CA ASP A 84 11.48 -7.18 -0.35
C ASP A 84 10.21 -6.41 0.03
N ALA A 85 9.10 -6.67 -0.67
CA ALA A 85 7.79 -6.09 -0.37
C ALA A 85 6.64 -6.99 -0.81
N PHE A 86 5.45 -6.67 -0.28
CA PHE A 86 4.17 -7.29 -0.61
C PHE A 86 3.24 -6.24 -1.22
N ILE A 87 2.60 -6.58 -2.35
CA ILE A 87 1.50 -5.80 -2.93
C ILE A 87 0.23 -6.61 -2.76
N PHE A 88 -0.78 -6.02 -2.11
CA PHE A 88 -2.08 -6.65 -1.91
C PHE A 88 -3.16 -5.95 -2.71
N PHE A 89 -3.91 -6.73 -3.48
CA PHE A 89 -5.21 -6.37 -4.05
C PHE A 89 -6.17 -7.51 -3.70
N THR A 90 -6.67 -7.49 -2.49
CA THR A 90 -7.36 -8.61 -1.86
C THR A 90 -8.71 -8.17 -1.29
N THR A 91 -9.62 -9.11 -1.03
CA THR A 91 -10.93 -8.84 -0.41
C THR A 91 -11.31 -9.91 0.60
N GLY A 92 -12.03 -9.51 1.64
CA GLY A 92 -12.61 -10.40 2.63
C GLY A 92 -11.61 -10.99 3.61
N ASP A 93 -12.03 -11.99 4.36
CA ASP A 93 -11.15 -12.73 5.27
C ASP A 93 -10.30 -13.74 4.48
N LEU A 94 -9.01 -13.45 4.33
CA LEU A 94 -8.11 -14.28 3.54
C LEU A 94 -7.85 -15.66 4.16
N THR A 95 -8.31 -15.91 5.39
CA THR A 95 -8.30 -17.24 5.99
C THR A 95 -9.44 -18.12 5.52
N ASP A 96 -10.41 -17.53 4.81
CA ASP A 96 -11.53 -18.26 4.19
C ASP A 96 -11.20 -18.71 2.76
N ALA A 97 -11.93 -19.71 2.27
CA ALA A 97 -11.73 -20.30 0.94
C ALA A 97 -11.89 -19.25 -0.17
N GLY A 98 -12.92 -18.41 -0.11
CA GLY A 98 -13.17 -17.38 -1.10
C GLY A 98 -13.71 -17.87 -2.45
N ASN A 99 -13.73 -16.97 -3.44
CA ASN A 99 -14.36 -17.18 -4.73
C ASN A 99 -13.38 -17.47 -5.88
N ASP A 100 -12.08 -17.34 -5.63
CA ASP A 100 -11.03 -17.34 -6.66
C ASP A 100 -10.20 -18.64 -6.71
N ASN A 101 -10.64 -19.69 -6.01
CA ASN A 101 -9.95 -20.97 -5.88
C ASN A 101 -8.53 -20.89 -5.28
N GLY A 102 -8.09 -19.73 -4.78
CA GLY A 102 -6.82 -19.58 -4.07
C GLY A 102 -6.85 -20.30 -2.71
N VAL A 103 -5.76 -20.96 -2.35
CA VAL A 103 -5.64 -21.58 -1.02
C VAL A 103 -5.78 -20.51 0.05
N PRO A 104 -6.57 -20.71 1.12
CA PRO A 104 -6.66 -19.77 2.23
C PRO A 104 -5.31 -19.49 2.89
N MET A 105 -5.13 -18.28 3.38
CA MET A 105 -4.01 -17.94 4.26
C MET A 105 -4.25 -18.57 5.63
N SER A 106 -3.23 -19.17 6.24
CA SER A 106 -3.36 -19.61 7.64
C SER A 106 -3.33 -18.41 8.61
N ALA A 107 -3.87 -18.57 9.82
CA ALA A 107 -3.72 -17.57 10.87
C ALA A 107 -2.24 -17.27 11.17
N LYS A 108 -1.38 -18.29 11.12
CA LYS A 108 0.07 -18.15 11.26
C LYS A 108 0.68 -17.37 10.11
N GLY A 109 0.21 -17.57 8.87
CA GLY A 109 0.63 -16.81 7.69
C GLY A 109 0.29 -15.32 7.82
N LYS A 110 -0.90 -14.97 8.34
CA LYS A 110 -1.26 -13.59 8.67
C LYS A 110 -0.30 -12.97 9.70
N GLU A 111 -0.01 -13.70 10.78
CA GLU A 111 0.95 -13.25 11.80
C GLU A 111 2.36 -13.07 11.21
N ALA A 112 2.81 -14.01 10.36
CA ALA A 112 4.11 -13.95 9.70
C ALA A 112 4.24 -12.74 8.77
N LEU A 113 3.20 -12.43 7.98
CA LEU A 113 3.14 -11.23 7.15
C LEU A 113 3.31 -9.96 7.99
N LEU A 114 2.50 -9.80 9.04
CA LEU A 114 2.55 -8.62 9.92
C LEU A 114 3.91 -8.49 10.61
N ALA A 115 4.51 -9.60 11.04
CA ALA A 115 5.84 -9.62 11.63
C ALA A 115 6.92 -9.23 10.59
N ALA A 116 6.83 -9.75 9.36
CA ALA A 116 7.77 -9.42 8.29
C ALA A 116 7.76 -7.91 7.98
N ILE A 117 6.57 -7.30 7.93
CA ILE A 117 6.43 -5.85 7.72
C ILE A 117 7.07 -5.08 8.89
N ARG A 118 6.74 -5.42 10.14
CA ARG A 118 7.33 -4.76 11.32
C ARG A 118 8.86 -4.87 11.37
N LEU A 119 9.41 -5.95 10.83
CA LEU A 119 10.86 -6.18 10.72
C LEU A 119 11.52 -5.44 9.56
N GLY A 120 10.76 -4.80 8.66
CA GLY A 120 11.29 -3.93 7.63
C GLY A 120 10.90 -4.26 6.19
N LYS A 121 10.08 -5.28 5.95
CA LYS A 121 9.53 -5.52 4.60
C LYS A 121 8.56 -4.40 4.20
N GLY A 122 8.52 -4.08 2.90
CA GLY A 122 7.56 -3.13 2.37
C GLY A 122 6.15 -3.72 2.23
N PHE A 123 5.13 -2.85 2.32
CA PHE A 123 3.75 -3.22 2.04
C PHE A 123 3.08 -2.13 1.19
N LEU A 124 2.36 -2.55 0.15
CA LEU A 124 1.56 -1.69 -0.71
C LEU A 124 0.16 -2.28 -0.84
N GLY A 125 -0.85 -1.59 -0.30
CA GLY A 125 -2.25 -1.93 -0.48
C GLY A 125 -2.85 -1.17 -1.66
N VAL A 126 -3.54 -1.87 -2.55
CA VAL A 126 -4.23 -1.30 -3.71
C VAL A 126 -5.71 -1.56 -3.56
N HIS A 127 -6.51 -0.52 -3.75
CA HIS A 127 -7.97 -0.54 -3.80
C HIS A 127 -8.58 -1.38 -2.67
N SER A 128 -9.06 -2.57 -2.97
CA SER A 128 -9.74 -3.46 -2.04
C SER A 128 -8.84 -4.08 -0.96
N ALA A 129 -7.54 -3.78 -0.93
CA ALA A 129 -6.72 -4.16 0.20
C ALA A 129 -7.25 -3.61 1.54
N SER A 130 -8.02 -2.51 1.53
CA SER A 130 -8.72 -1.99 2.71
C SER A 130 -10.00 -2.75 3.07
N ASP A 131 -10.54 -3.56 2.14
CA ASP A 131 -11.68 -4.46 2.30
C ASP A 131 -11.24 -5.89 2.69
N THR A 132 -10.14 -5.98 3.43
CA THR A 132 -9.48 -7.22 3.81
C THR A 132 -9.37 -7.30 5.33
N PHE A 133 -9.73 -8.43 5.95
CA PHE A 133 -9.66 -8.65 7.41
C PHE A 133 -10.39 -7.58 8.23
N HIS A 134 -11.67 -7.42 8.00
CA HIS A 134 -12.47 -6.40 8.68
C HIS A 134 -12.38 -6.45 10.21
N SER A 135 -12.39 -5.27 10.80
CA SER A 135 -12.46 -5.08 12.25
C SER A 135 -13.81 -5.54 12.81
N LYS A 136 -13.80 -6.11 14.01
CA LYS A 136 -15.03 -6.52 14.70
C LYS A 136 -15.78 -5.29 15.22
N GLY A 137 -17.10 -5.24 15.05
CA GLY A 137 -17.98 -4.17 15.51
C GLY A 137 -18.91 -3.65 14.42
N GLY A 138 -19.60 -2.56 14.68
CA GLY A 138 -20.53 -1.94 13.74
C GLY A 138 -19.82 -1.40 12.50
N ARG A 139 -20.44 -1.60 11.32
CA ARG A 139 -19.85 -1.15 10.05
C ARG A 139 -19.65 0.38 10.06
N PHE A 140 -20.65 1.13 10.52
CA PHE A 140 -20.63 2.60 10.58
C PHE A 140 -20.15 3.12 11.93
N GLU A 141 -19.24 2.40 12.57
CA GLU A 141 -18.61 2.79 13.85
C GLU A 141 -17.08 2.80 13.66
N THR A 142 -16.42 3.69 14.38
CA THR A 142 -14.96 3.66 14.54
C THR A 142 -14.61 2.62 15.61
N GLN A 143 -13.77 1.66 15.27
CA GLN A 143 -13.32 0.64 16.20
C GLN A 143 -12.10 1.13 17.00
N GLN A 144 -12.16 1.01 18.34
CA GLN A 144 -11.01 1.32 19.19
C GLN A 144 -9.84 0.33 18.99
N HIS A 145 -10.17 -0.90 18.64
CA HIS A 145 -9.21 -1.97 18.40
C HIS A 145 -9.48 -2.58 17.01
N PRO A 146 -9.01 -1.94 15.93
CA PRO A 146 -9.11 -2.49 14.59
C PRO A 146 -8.39 -3.83 14.47
N ASP A 147 -8.76 -4.63 13.46
CA ASP A 147 -7.97 -5.81 13.12
C ASP A 147 -6.49 -5.43 12.93
N PRO A 148 -5.53 -6.27 13.38
CA PRO A 148 -4.10 -5.95 13.26
C PRO A 148 -3.63 -5.64 11.83
N TYR A 149 -4.26 -6.23 10.80
CA TYR A 149 -3.98 -5.91 9.41
C TYR A 149 -4.48 -4.48 9.07
N ILE A 150 -5.69 -4.13 9.48
CA ILE A 150 -6.26 -2.78 9.28
C ILE A 150 -5.43 -1.73 10.04
N ALA A 151 -5.01 -2.04 11.26
CA ALA A 151 -4.12 -1.17 12.03
C ALA A 151 -2.77 -0.95 11.34
N MET A 152 -2.21 -1.99 10.71
CA MET A 152 -0.99 -1.92 9.90
C MET A 152 -1.23 -1.10 8.62
N LEU A 153 -2.33 -1.34 7.90
CA LEU A 153 -2.66 -0.65 6.66
C LEU A 153 -2.93 0.85 6.88
N GLY A 154 -3.61 1.20 7.96
CA GLY A 154 -3.89 2.58 8.34
C GLY A 154 -5.27 3.10 7.95
N GLY A 155 -6.17 2.25 7.47
CA GLY A 155 -7.54 2.57 7.10
C GLY A 155 -8.32 1.32 6.68
N GLU A 156 -9.64 1.38 6.78
CA GLU A 156 -10.56 0.27 6.52
C GLU A 156 -11.68 0.69 5.57
N PHE A 157 -12.05 -0.18 4.65
CA PHE A 157 -13.21 -0.01 3.79
C PHE A 157 -14.50 0.09 4.62
N LEU A 158 -15.35 1.03 4.26
CA LEU A 158 -16.67 1.22 4.84
C LEU A 158 -17.76 0.83 3.85
N SER A 159 -17.77 1.48 2.70
CA SER A 159 -18.77 1.32 1.64
C SER A 159 -18.29 1.99 0.36
N HIS A 160 -19.02 1.83 -0.71
CA HIS A 160 -18.86 2.60 -1.95
C HIS A 160 -20.22 2.88 -2.59
N GLY A 161 -20.29 3.97 -3.34
CA GLY A 161 -21.39 4.29 -4.22
C GLY A 161 -21.16 3.77 -5.65
N THR A 162 -21.88 4.32 -6.61
CA THR A 162 -21.67 4.02 -8.02
C THR A 162 -20.35 4.59 -8.53
N GLN A 163 -19.77 3.95 -9.55
CA GLN A 163 -18.55 4.46 -10.20
C GLN A 163 -18.82 5.83 -10.82
N GLN A 164 -18.09 6.85 -10.37
CA GLN A 164 -18.29 8.23 -10.78
C GLN A 164 -16.98 9.02 -10.82
N ASN A 165 -17.01 10.17 -11.47
CA ASN A 165 -15.91 11.10 -11.41
C ASN A 165 -15.72 11.62 -9.98
N GLY A 166 -14.49 11.56 -9.48
CA GLY A 166 -14.07 12.15 -8.22
C GLY A 166 -12.87 13.07 -8.45
N ARG A 167 -12.87 14.23 -7.80
CA ARG A 167 -11.72 15.12 -7.78
C ARG A 167 -10.74 14.66 -6.71
N VAL A 168 -9.53 14.37 -7.13
CA VAL A 168 -8.42 14.00 -6.25
C VAL A 168 -7.51 15.21 -6.07
N ARG A 169 -7.23 15.60 -4.83
CA ARG A 169 -6.26 16.63 -4.48
C ARG A 169 -4.94 15.98 -4.08
N VAL A 170 -3.83 16.47 -4.64
CA VAL A 170 -2.47 16.06 -4.27
C VAL A 170 -2.05 16.87 -3.04
N VAL A 171 -1.65 16.18 -1.97
CA VAL A 171 -1.20 16.81 -0.71
C VAL A 171 0.31 16.95 -0.69
N ASP A 172 1.02 15.89 -1.08
CA ASP A 172 2.48 15.90 -1.14
C ASP A 172 2.96 15.47 -2.54
N ALA A 173 3.24 16.47 -3.38
CA ALA A 173 3.77 16.24 -4.72
C ALA A 173 5.25 15.83 -4.73
N THR A 174 5.94 15.88 -3.58
CA THR A 174 7.35 15.46 -3.46
C THR A 174 7.50 13.97 -3.21
N PHE A 175 6.43 13.31 -2.77
CA PHE A 175 6.44 11.86 -2.55
C PHE A 175 6.70 11.12 -3.87
N PRO A 176 7.53 10.04 -3.86
CA PRO A 176 7.85 9.27 -5.06
C PRO A 176 6.60 8.83 -5.83
N GLY A 177 6.56 9.15 -7.11
CA GLY A 177 5.45 8.83 -8.01
C GLY A 177 4.34 9.90 -8.09
N LEU A 178 4.35 10.94 -7.24
CA LEU A 178 3.34 12.01 -7.27
C LEU A 178 3.82 13.29 -7.96
N GLY A 179 5.11 13.40 -8.24
CA GLY A 179 5.67 14.52 -8.99
C GLY A 179 5.02 14.68 -10.37
N GLY A 180 4.70 15.93 -10.74
CA GLY A 180 4.08 16.22 -12.04
C GLY A 180 2.57 16.03 -12.11
N LEU A 181 1.90 15.58 -11.04
CA LEU A 181 0.43 15.46 -10.99
C LEU A 181 -0.28 16.81 -10.78
N GLY A 182 0.47 17.89 -10.51
CA GLY A 182 -0.05 19.21 -10.20
C GLY A 182 -0.78 19.24 -8.85
N GLU A 183 -1.75 20.15 -8.69
CA GLU A 183 -2.55 20.26 -7.47
C GLU A 183 -3.59 19.15 -7.32
N GLY A 184 -3.88 18.41 -8.40
CA GLY A 184 -4.85 17.32 -8.40
C GLY A 184 -5.35 16.98 -9.80
N PHE A 185 -6.26 16.01 -9.84
CA PHE A 185 -6.86 15.52 -11.07
C PHE A 185 -8.27 15.00 -10.84
N THR A 186 -9.02 14.79 -11.89
CA THR A 186 -10.34 14.13 -11.86
C THR A 186 -10.28 12.88 -12.69
N LEU A 187 -10.85 11.78 -12.17
CA LEU A 187 -11.01 10.54 -12.91
C LEU A 187 -12.26 9.79 -12.43
N LYS A 188 -12.75 8.87 -13.26
CA LYS A 188 -13.83 7.96 -12.91
C LYS A 188 -13.26 6.74 -12.20
N GLU A 189 -13.82 6.40 -11.04
CA GLU A 189 -13.40 5.24 -10.23
C GLU A 189 -14.58 4.72 -9.40
N GLU A 190 -14.46 3.54 -8.82
CA GLU A 190 -15.24 3.09 -7.69
C GLU A 190 -14.56 3.57 -6.41
N TRP A 191 -15.01 4.71 -5.93
CA TRP A 191 -14.39 5.34 -4.77
C TRP A 191 -14.81 4.65 -3.48
N TYR A 192 -13.86 4.12 -2.74
CA TYR A 192 -14.12 3.58 -1.41
C TYR A 192 -14.24 4.69 -0.39
N SER A 193 -15.38 4.75 0.31
CA SER A 193 -15.53 5.47 1.57
C SER A 193 -14.81 4.65 2.64
N LEU A 194 -13.96 5.30 3.44
CA LEU A 194 -13.04 4.63 4.37
C LEU A 194 -13.26 5.11 5.80
N LYS A 195 -12.91 4.25 6.76
CA LYS A 195 -12.95 4.51 8.21
C LYS A 195 -11.68 4.04 8.90
N ASN A 196 -11.62 4.12 10.21
CA ASN A 196 -10.52 3.61 11.04
C ASN A 196 -9.14 4.13 10.62
N PHE A 197 -9.09 5.37 10.15
CA PHE A 197 -7.82 5.99 9.79
C PHE A 197 -6.88 6.07 10.98
N ARG A 198 -5.62 5.75 10.75
CA ARG A 198 -4.56 5.96 11.72
C ARG A 198 -4.15 7.44 11.75
N PRO A 199 -3.98 8.04 12.93
CA PRO A 199 -3.56 9.45 13.03
C PRO A 199 -2.14 9.69 12.50
N ASP A 200 -1.28 8.66 12.52
CA ASP A 200 0.10 8.67 12.02
C ASP A 200 0.23 8.43 10.51
N ASN A 201 -0.88 8.46 9.77
CA ASN A 201 -0.84 8.44 8.31
C ASN A 201 -0.28 9.76 7.78
N HIS A 202 0.71 9.69 6.90
CA HIS A 202 1.12 10.78 6.02
C HIS A 202 0.23 10.76 4.78
N VAL A 203 -0.75 11.66 4.73
CA VAL A 203 -1.74 11.74 3.66
C VAL A 203 -1.09 12.28 2.39
N LEU A 204 -1.32 11.58 1.29
CA LEU A 204 -0.75 11.87 -0.02
C LEU A 204 -1.79 12.35 -1.02
N LEU A 205 -2.95 11.68 -1.05
CA LEU A 205 -4.08 12.03 -1.93
C LEU A 205 -5.37 12.08 -1.12
N ILE A 206 -6.22 13.04 -1.46
CA ILE A 206 -7.52 13.26 -0.81
C ILE A 206 -8.61 13.22 -1.86
N LEU A 207 -9.72 12.54 -1.57
CA LEU A 207 -10.94 12.62 -2.36
C LEU A 207 -11.77 13.80 -1.88
N GLU A 208 -12.06 14.74 -2.79
CA GLU A 208 -12.97 15.84 -2.57
C GLU A 208 -14.40 15.36 -2.82
N THR A 209 -15.26 15.45 -1.81
CA THR A 209 -16.59 14.82 -1.83
C THR A 209 -17.74 15.77 -2.20
N ALA A 210 -17.51 17.08 -2.22
CA ALA A 210 -18.55 18.08 -2.34
C ALA A 210 -19.42 17.95 -3.62
N GLU A 211 -18.82 17.48 -4.73
CA GLU A 211 -19.50 17.31 -6.02
C GLU A 211 -19.90 15.87 -6.30
N MET A 212 -19.67 14.96 -5.33
CA MET A 212 -19.98 13.55 -5.51
C MET A 212 -21.45 13.25 -5.21
N HIS A 213 -21.96 12.30 -5.97
CA HIS A 213 -23.30 11.75 -5.77
C HIS A 213 -23.21 10.56 -4.81
N ASP A 214 -24.32 9.99 -4.46
CA ASP A 214 -24.51 8.87 -3.56
C ASP A 214 -24.27 9.22 -2.08
N PRO A 215 -25.00 8.55 -1.22
CA PRO A 215 -24.95 8.74 0.22
C PRO A 215 -23.57 8.47 0.83
N ASP A 216 -22.80 7.52 0.27
CA ASP A 216 -21.47 7.12 0.74
C ASP A 216 -20.45 8.27 0.77
N TYR A 217 -20.71 9.31 -0.04
CA TYR A 217 -19.84 10.48 -0.15
C TYR A 217 -20.39 11.73 0.53
N LYS A 218 -21.54 11.65 1.23
CA LYS A 218 -22.08 12.74 2.06
C LYS A 218 -21.30 12.86 3.37
N ARG A 219 -20.02 13.17 3.24
CA ARG A 219 -19.06 13.31 4.32
C ARG A 219 -17.97 14.32 3.91
N PRO A 220 -17.19 14.86 4.88
CA PRO A 220 -16.03 15.70 4.54
C PRO A 220 -15.00 14.96 3.68
N PRO A 221 -14.14 15.69 2.95
CA PRO A 221 -13.00 15.10 2.23
C PRO A 221 -12.17 14.19 3.12
N PHE A 222 -11.66 13.10 2.56
CA PHE A 222 -10.93 12.09 3.31
C PHE A 222 -9.76 11.50 2.49
N PRO A 223 -8.73 10.94 3.17
CA PRO A 223 -7.58 10.34 2.50
C PRO A 223 -7.98 9.14 1.64
N ILE A 224 -7.42 9.07 0.42
CA ILE A 224 -7.51 7.91 -0.47
C ILE A 224 -6.15 7.32 -0.82
N ALA A 225 -5.07 8.00 -0.47
CA ALA A 225 -3.73 7.42 -0.47
C ALA A 225 -2.91 8.02 0.67
N TRP A 226 -2.10 7.17 1.29
CA TRP A 226 -1.20 7.55 2.38
C TRP A 226 0.02 6.64 2.45
N ALA A 227 1.02 7.13 3.15
CA ALA A 227 2.22 6.40 3.54
C ALA A 227 2.38 6.44 5.06
N ARG A 228 2.93 5.38 5.66
CA ARG A 228 3.23 5.31 7.09
C ARG A 228 4.32 4.30 7.42
N ARG A 229 4.80 4.34 8.64
CA ARG A 229 5.70 3.31 9.18
C ARG A 229 4.93 2.30 10.02
N GLU A 230 5.28 1.03 9.86
CA GLU A 230 4.86 -0.04 10.78
C GLU A 230 6.12 -0.74 11.30
N GLY A 231 6.54 -0.36 12.49
CA GLY A 231 7.86 -0.73 12.99
C GLY A 231 8.97 -0.21 12.07
N LYS A 232 9.77 -1.10 11.50
CA LYS A 232 10.80 -0.76 10.51
C LYS A 232 10.26 -0.75 9.07
N GLY A 233 9.07 -1.30 8.83
CA GLY A 233 8.46 -1.41 7.50
C GLY A 233 7.87 -0.11 6.99
N ARG A 234 7.71 -0.06 5.68
CA ARG A 234 7.09 1.05 4.94
C ARG A 234 5.76 0.56 4.37
N VAL A 235 4.68 1.21 4.74
CA VAL A 235 3.32 0.85 4.33
C VAL A 235 2.74 1.98 3.48
N TYR A 236 2.29 1.64 2.29
CA TYR A 236 1.60 2.55 1.37
C TYR A 236 0.21 1.99 1.04
N TYR A 237 -0.78 2.84 0.93
CA TYR A 237 -2.11 2.48 0.45
C TYR A 237 -2.59 3.47 -0.61
N ASN A 238 -3.35 2.94 -1.59
CA ASN A 238 -4.02 3.73 -2.62
C ASN A 238 -5.38 3.10 -2.96
N ALA A 239 -6.45 3.89 -2.83
CA ALA A 239 -7.83 3.43 -3.08
C ALA A 239 -8.19 3.31 -4.57
N MET A 240 -7.37 3.80 -5.50
CA MET A 240 -7.59 3.62 -6.93
C MET A 240 -7.23 2.20 -7.37
N GLY A 241 -7.82 1.75 -8.47
CA GLY A 241 -7.45 0.47 -9.09
C GLY A 241 -8.61 -0.49 -9.35
N HIS A 242 -9.87 -0.09 -9.11
CA HIS A 242 -11.03 -0.93 -9.46
C HIS A 242 -11.14 -1.15 -10.98
N ARG A 243 -10.90 -0.09 -11.75
CA ARG A 243 -11.19 -0.05 -13.18
C ARG A 243 -9.98 -0.41 -14.03
N GLU A 244 -10.24 -1.07 -15.17
CA GLU A 244 -9.20 -1.45 -16.14
C GLU A 244 -8.49 -0.22 -16.73
N ASP A 245 -9.24 0.85 -17.04
CA ASP A 245 -8.65 2.08 -17.60
C ASP A 245 -7.72 2.79 -16.62
N ILE A 246 -7.90 2.60 -15.30
CA ILE A 246 -6.94 3.06 -14.28
C ILE A 246 -5.64 2.26 -14.41
N TRP A 247 -5.72 0.92 -14.47
CA TRP A 247 -4.54 0.06 -14.64
C TRP A 247 -3.79 0.31 -15.95
N MET A 248 -4.44 0.78 -16.99
CA MET A 248 -3.82 1.14 -18.27
C MET A 248 -3.28 2.56 -18.32
N SER A 249 -3.51 3.40 -17.29
CA SER A 249 -3.12 4.80 -17.31
C SER A 249 -1.66 5.00 -16.88
N GLU A 250 -0.91 5.82 -17.63
CA GLU A 250 0.48 6.20 -17.28
C GLU A 250 0.57 6.84 -15.89
N ARG A 251 -0.43 7.62 -15.49
CA ARG A 251 -0.51 8.22 -14.17
C ARG A 251 -0.49 7.17 -13.07
N PHE A 252 -1.31 6.11 -13.19
CA PHE A 252 -1.36 5.06 -12.19
C PHE A 252 -0.07 4.24 -12.17
N HIS A 253 0.52 3.99 -13.35
CA HIS A 253 1.83 3.34 -13.45
C HIS A 253 2.92 4.14 -12.71
N GLN A 254 2.95 5.47 -12.91
CA GLN A 254 3.88 6.36 -12.22
C GLN A 254 3.69 6.30 -10.70
N ILE A 255 2.44 6.36 -10.23
CA ILE A 255 2.10 6.29 -8.80
C ILE A 255 2.57 4.95 -8.21
N LEU A 256 2.24 3.82 -8.86
CA LEU A 256 2.64 2.48 -8.39
C LEU A 256 4.16 2.30 -8.39
N ALA A 257 4.86 2.75 -9.43
CA ALA A 257 6.31 2.66 -9.51
C ALA A 257 7.00 3.45 -8.39
N GLY A 258 6.51 4.66 -8.11
CA GLY A 258 7.01 5.49 -7.01
C GLY A 258 6.73 4.85 -5.64
N ALA A 259 5.52 4.34 -5.43
CA ALA A 259 5.14 3.63 -4.22
C ALA A 259 6.02 2.38 -3.98
N VAL A 260 6.24 1.55 -5.01
CA VAL A 260 7.15 0.39 -4.94
C VAL A 260 8.58 0.83 -4.63
N SER A 261 9.06 1.90 -5.27
CA SER A 261 10.39 2.44 -4.99
C SER A 261 10.53 2.87 -3.53
N TRP A 262 9.51 3.51 -2.98
CA TRP A 262 9.50 3.93 -1.59
C TRP A 262 9.38 2.76 -0.61
N VAL A 263 8.42 1.83 -0.80
CA VAL A 263 8.24 0.71 0.14
C VAL A 263 9.43 -0.25 0.16
N THR A 264 10.21 -0.32 -0.94
CA THR A 264 11.44 -1.12 -1.01
C THR A 264 12.69 -0.38 -0.56
N GLY A 265 12.58 0.90 -0.14
CA GLY A 265 13.72 1.70 0.33
C GLY A 265 14.65 2.19 -0.78
N ARG A 266 14.23 2.16 -2.05
CA ARG A 266 14.99 2.67 -3.20
C ARG A 266 14.80 4.18 -3.40
N ALA A 267 13.72 4.72 -2.87
CA ALA A 267 13.48 6.15 -2.74
C ALA A 267 13.10 6.47 -1.30
N ASP A 268 13.44 7.68 -0.85
CA ASP A 268 13.05 8.18 0.46
C ASP A 268 12.02 9.30 0.33
N ALA A 269 11.24 9.48 1.39
CA ALA A 269 10.34 10.61 1.58
C ALA A 269 10.29 10.92 3.09
N GLU A 270 10.19 12.18 3.41
CA GLU A 270 9.84 12.63 4.76
C GLU A 270 8.37 12.32 5.01
N LEU A 271 8.08 11.76 6.18
CA LEU A 271 6.70 11.44 6.58
C LEU A 271 6.34 12.27 7.80
N ASP A 272 5.53 13.28 7.61
CA ASP A 272 4.91 14.05 8.68
C ASP A 272 3.50 13.53 8.97
N GLU A 273 3.10 13.47 10.22
CA GLU A 273 1.73 13.18 10.64
C GLU A 273 0.83 14.36 10.24
N ASN A 274 0.40 14.40 8.97
CA ASN A 274 -0.31 15.55 8.41
C ASN A 274 -1.85 15.36 8.36
N MET A 275 -2.37 14.23 8.78
CA MET A 275 -3.79 13.91 8.65
C MET A 275 -4.70 14.89 9.40
N SER A 276 -4.32 15.31 10.61
CA SER A 276 -5.09 16.27 11.42
C SER A 276 -5.18 17.67 10.79
N VAL A 277 -4.25 18.01 9.90
CA VAL A 277 -4.21 19.30 9.19
C VAL A 277 -4.90 19.19 7.83
N THR A 278 -4.67 18.09 7.10
CA THR A 278 -5.12 17.94 5.72
C THR A 278 -6.56 17.45 5.62
N THR A 279 -6.99 16.59 6.55
CA THR A 279 -8.32 16.00 6.61
C THR A 279 -8.83 15.88 8.06
N PRO A 280 -8.98 17.00 8.80
CA PRO A 280 -9.32 16.99 10.23
C PRO A 280 -10.65 16.31 10.57
N GLN A 281 -11.54 16.19 9.59
CA GLN A 281 -12.85 15.59 9.74
C GLN A 281 -12.98 14.22 9.04
N ALA A 282 -11.87 13.59 8.63
CA ALA A 282 -11.92 12.30 7.94
C ALA A 282 -12.57 11.17 8.76
N GLY A 283 -12.62 11.29 10.08
CA GLY A 283 -13.33 10.36 10.96
C GLY A 283 -14.86 10.46 10.90
N MET A 284 -15.41 11.53 10.32
CA MET A 284 -16.86 11.64 10.11
C MET A 284 -17.28 10.74 8.96
N MET A 285 -18.08 9.74 9.26
CA MET A 285 -18.61 8.79 8.28
C MET A 285 -19.95 9.26 7.71
N PRO A 286 -20.35 8.80 6.50
CA PRO A 286 -21.72 8.98 6.04
C PRO A 286 -22.68 8.27 7.01
N THR A 287 -23.94 8.70 7.02
CA THR A 287 -24.97 8.01 7.80
C THR A 287 -25.29 6.65 7.18
N GLU A 288 -25.59 5.67 8.02
CA GLU A 288 -26.06 4.36 7.57
C GLU A 288 -27.31 4.53 6.70
N HIS A 289 -27.34 3.84 5.56
CA HIS A 289 -28.50 3.84 4.68
C HIS A 289 -29.34 2.60 4.98
N ASN A 290 -30.59 2.81 5.34
CA ASN A 290 -31.62 1.78 5.49
C ASN A 290 -32.10 1.30 4.10
#